data_c119953ec2363eadad1bd8fb1314b903
#
_entry.id   c119953ec2363eadad1bd8fb1314b903
#
_cell.length_a   1.000
_cell.length_b   1.000
_cell.length_c   1.000
_cell.angle_alpha   90.00
_cell.angle_beta   90.00
_cell.angle_gamma   90.00
#
_symmetry.space_group_name_H-M   'P 1'
#
loop_
_entity.id
_entity.type
_entity.pdbx_description
1 polymer ?
#
loop_
_entity_poly.entity_id
_entity_poly.type
_entity_poly.pdbx_seq_one_letter_code
_entity_poly.pdbx_strand_id
1 'polypeptide(L)'
;MAVLLDIKNATKRYGHQALLEDASATITDDGKIGFVGRNGAGKSTLLRIILGEEELDSGDIVRHPRLRLGYLRQHDPFLPGETALEFLIRDSGQPDWKCGEVAGQFELKTAQLQGPVGKLSGGWQTRVKLAALLLHEPTLLLLDEPTNFLDLRTQILLEHFLRGYKEACLIVSHDRAFLAATCDQTLDLSHGKLTVFPGKIDAFLQFEKEQREHVERTNAAVLAKRRQLEDFINRNKARASTASRAKSKEKQLEKLEVEELVVDAPTAAIRCPRVSPRRGPAVRCRDLAVGYPERTVAGGIDVEIVHGSRAAIVGDNGQGKTTFLRTIVDSLKPIEGEVKWGHGCDVGIYAQHVYTSLTETDTVLGYLERAAMIGTKQQQILDLAGAMLFRGKAVEKKVKVLSGGERARLCMAGLLLGPYNILVLDEPGNHLDVETVDALAQALLAYEGTVIFTSHDRSFMQTVATNVIEVKDGRVVNYIGDYSAYLAAVTKEIDDAEAADSGRVASRKPPPADRVGKAATTPAAKGETPRNDRDLRRELSNLERSIAKLDTEKKQANAAMLAATDAAEALRLHTQLTTVTAKLAEAEERWLAIQDQLGAE
;
A
#
# COMPACT_ATOMS: atom_id res chain seq x y z
N MET A 1 -10.92 -5.48 24.47
CA MET A 1 -11.48 -5.22 23.13
C MET A 1 -12.91 -4.74 23.29
N ALA A 2 -13.15 -3.46 23.13
CA ALA A 2 -14.50 -2.90 23.08
C ALA A 2 -14.89 -2.70 21.62
N VAL A 3 -16.15 -2.94 21.27
CA VAL A 3 -16.66 -2.68 19.93
C VAL A 3 -16.85 -1.18 19.75
N LEU A 4 -16.14 -0.57 18.82
CA LEU A 4 -16.27 0.84 18.45
C LEU A 4 -17.35 1.09 17.40
N LEU A 5 -17.42 0.20 16.41
CA LEU A 5 -18.34 0.30 15.31
C LEU A 5 -18.85 -1.10 14.92
N ASP A 6 -20.16 -1.23 14.79
CA ASP A 6 -20.81 -2.47 14.38
C ASP A 6 -21.74 -2.20 13.21
N ILE A 7 -21.42 -2.75 12.05
CA ILE A 7 -22.17 -2.65 10.79
C ILE A 7 -23.06 -3.90 10.72
N LYS A 8 -24.38 -3.72 10.63
CA LYS A 8 -25.36 -4.78 10.64
C LYS A 8 -26.22 -4.76 9.39
N ASN A 9 -26.12 -5.84 8.61
CA ASN A 9 -26.96 -6.10 7.43
C ASN A 9 -27.08 -4.90 6.49
N ALA A 10 -25.95 -4.19 6.31
CA ALA A 10 -25.88 -2.97 5.53
C ALA A 10 -26.11 -3.25 4.05
N THR A 11 -27.07 -2.55 3.45
CA THR A 11 -27.36 -2.60 2.02
C THR A 11 -27.29 -1.20 1.43
N LYS A 12 -26.60 -1.07 0.28
CA LYS A 12 -26.48 0.16 -0.48
C LYS A 12 -26.42 -0.10 -1.96
N ARG A 13 -27.24 0.60 -2.74
CA ARG A 13 -27.31 0.48 -4.20
C ARG A 13 -27.23 1.84 -4.89
N TYR A 14 -26.57 1.87 -6.03
CA TYR A 14 -26.64 2.99 -6.97
C TYR A 14 -27.26 2.52 -8.29
N GLY A 15 -28.52 2.87 -8.50
CA GLY A 15 -29.27 2.37 -9.65
C GLY A 15 -29.35 0.84 -9.67
N HIS A 16 -28.74 0.21 -10.67
CA HIS A 16 -28.72 -1.26 -10.79
C HIS A 16 -27.52 -1.92 -10.11
N GLN A 17 -26.53 -1.15 -9.65
CA GLN A 17 -25.34 -1.68 -9.03
C GLN A 17 -25.51 -1.76 -7.52
N ALA A 18 -25.43 -2.97 -6.96
CA ALA A 18 -25.33 -3.18 -5.53
C ALA A 18 -23.88 -3.00 -5.09
N LEU A 19 -23.65 -2.11 -4.14
CA LEU A 19 -22.34 -1.91 -3.53
C LEU A 19 -22.20 -2.68 -2.22
N LEU A 20 -23.28 -2.75 -1.44
CA LEU A 20 -23.39 -3.53 -0.21
C LEU A 20 -24.67 -4.35 -0.27
N GLU A 21 -24.59 -5.63 0.08
CA GLU A 21 -25.71 -6.57 0.15
C GLU A 21 -25.65 -7.38 1.44
N ASP A 22 -26.47 -7.00 2.41
CA ASP A 22 -26.52 -7.66 3.74
C ASP A 22 -25.13 -7.76 4.40
N ALA A 23 -24.35 -6.71 4.25
CA ALA A 23 -22.97 -6.64 4.66
C ALA A 23 -22.85 -6.36 6.17
N SER A 24 -22.06 -7.16 6.88
CA SER A 24 -21.86 -7.02 8.32
C SER A 24 -20.40 -7.10 8.69
N ALA A 25 -19.94 -6.19 9.57
CA ALA A 25 -18.56 -6.17 10.06
C ALA A 25 -18.48 -5.43 11.40
N THR A 26 -17.57 -5.85 12.28
CA THR A 26 -17.34 -5.24 13.57
C THR A 26 -15.92 -4.71 13.67
N ILE A 27 -15.74 -3.48 14.16
CA ILE A 27 -14.45 -2.84 14.39
C ILE A 27 -14.26 -2.65 15.89
N THR A 28 -13.15 -3.18 16.43
CA THR A 28 -12.76 -3.10 17.84
C THR A 28 -11.78 -1.95 18.11
N ASP A 29 -11.61 -1.60 19.38
CA ASP A 29 -10.81 -0.44 19.84
C ASP A 29 -9.30 -0.57 19.63
N ASP A 30 -8.80 -1.77 19.34
CA ASP A 30 -7.39 -2.09 19.14
C ASP A 30 -7.08 -2.57 17.70
N GLY A 31 -8.12 -2.68 16.84
CA GLY A 31 -7.99 -3.25 15.50
C GLY A 31 -7.29 -2.32 14.52
N LYS A 32 -6.22 -2.82 13.89
CA LYS A 32 -5.59 -2.16 12.72
C LYS A 32 -5.98 -2.91 11.46
N ILE A 33 -6.98 -2.38 10.79
CA ILE A 33 -7.70 -3.09 9.73
C ILE A 33 -7.32 -2.49 8.37
N GLY A 34 -6.73 -3.30 7.50
CA GLY A 34 -6.55 -2.99 6.09
C GLY A 34 -7.84 -3.28 5.31
N PHE A 35 -8.44 -2.28 4.71
CA PHE A 35 -9.68 -2.42 3.95
C PHE A 35 -9.38 -2.55 2.46
N VAL A 36 -9.61 -3.72 1.92
CA VAL A 36 -9.32 -4.10 0.54
C VAL A 36 -10.60 -4.38 -0.25
N GLY A 37 -10.46 -4.49 -1.55
CA GLY A 37 -11.54 -4.73 -2.50
C GLY A 37 -11.30 -4.01 -3.80
N ARG A 38 -12.00 -4.40 -4.87
CA ARG A 38 -11.80 -3.84 -6.22
C ARG A 38 -12.17 -2.36 -6.31
N ASN A 39 -11.61 -1.67 -7.32
CA ASN A 39 -12.04 -0.29 -7.62
C ASN A 39 -13.51 -0.28 -8.04
N GLY A 40 -14.28 0.63 -7.43
CA GLY A 40 -15.73 0.71 -7.62
C GLY A 40 -16.55 -0.30 -6.80
N ALA A 41 -15.93 -1.13 -5.94
CA ALA A 41 -16.64 -2.05 -5.05
C ALA A 41 -17.47 -1.35 -3.96
N GLY A 42 -17.16 -0.06 -3.67
CA GLY A 42 -17.91 0.71 -2.66
C GLY A 42 -17.11 1.05 -1.40
N LYS A 43 -15.78 0.88 -1.39
CA LYS A 43 -14.92 1.20 -0.23
C LYS A 43 -15.11 2.62 0.28
N SER A 44 -14.92 3.62 -0.58
CA SER A 44 -15.10 5.03 -0.21
C SER A 44 -16.56 5.39 0.13
N THR A 45 -17.53 4.68 -0.46
CA THR A 45 -18.95 4.81 -0.09
C THR A 45 -19.17 4.32 1.34
N LEU A 46 -18.61 3.16 1.71
CA LEU A 46 -18.71 2.67 3.09
C LEU A 46 -18.06 3.62 4.08
N LEU A 47 -16.89 4.20 3.75
CA LEU A 47 -16.28 5.23 4.61
C LEU A 47 -17.20 6.45 4.79
N ARG A 48 -17.83 6.95 3.70
CA ARG A 48 -18.80 8.06 3.79
C ARG A 48 -20.03 7.72 4.62
N ILE A 49 -20.51 6.49 4.55
CA ILE A 49 -21.61 6.01 5.40
C ILE A 49 -21.15 5.94 6.87
N ILE A 50 -19.94 5.47 7.15
CA ILE A 50 -19.36 5.48 8.51
C ILE A 50 -19.22 6.90 9.03
N LEU A 51 -18.86 7.87 8.19
CA LEU A 51 -18.80 9.31 8.54
C LEU A 51 -20.17 9.93 8.76
N GLY A 52 -21.24 9.33 8.23
CA GLY A 52 -22.60 9.88 8.24
C GLY A 52 -22.84 10.90 7.14
N GLU A 53 -21.98 10.94 6.12
CA GLU A 53 -22.13 11.77 4.92
C GLU A 53 -23.07 11.13 3.89
N GLU A 54 -23.33 9.82 4.05
CA GLU A 54 -24.21 9.05 3.18
C GLU A 54 -25.04 8.06 4.00
N GLU A 55 -26.29 7.80 3.57
CA GLU A 55 -27.22 6.90 4.26
C GLU A 55 -27.24 5.51 3.60
N LEU A 56 -27.50 4.48 4.39
CA LEU A 56 -27.78 3.12 3.93
C LEU A 56 -29.21 3.06 3.36
N ASP A 57 -29.43 2.17 2.41
CA ASP A 57 -30.77 1.83 1.92
C ASP A 57 -31.50 0.92 2.92
N SER A 58 -30.76 0.02 3.62
CA SER A 58 -31.24 -0.77 4.75
C SER A 58 -30.08 -1.24 5.61
N GLY A 59 -30.38 -1.69 6.85
CA GLY A 59 -29.39 -2.06 7.85
C GLY A 59 -29.03 -0.90 8.76
N ASP A 60 -28.14 -1.12 9.72
CA ASP A 60 -27.78 -0.15 10.75
C ASP A 60 -26.26 -0.09 10.97
N ILE A 61 -25.79 1.10 11.36
CA ILE A 61 -24.43 1.31 11.89
C ILE A 61 -24.52 1.74 13.34
N VAL A 62 -24.15 0.84 14.26
CA VAL A 62 -24.11 1.10 15.67
C VAL A 62 -22.75 1.65 16.05
N ARG A 63 -22.72 2.87 16.61
CA ARG A 63 -21.50 3.57 17.03
C ARG A 63 -21.40 3.56 18.55
N HIS A 64 -20.21 3.25 19.06
CA HIS A 64 -19.96 3.34 20.50
C HIS A 64 -20.03 4.81 20.96
N PRO A 65 -20.59 5.13 22.17
CA PRO A 65 -20.69 6.51 22.65
C PRO A 65 -19.36 7.26 22.79
N ARG A 66 -18.26 6.54 22.95
CA ARG A 66 -16.89 7.10 23.04
C ARG A 66 -16.19 7.21 21.69
N LEU A 67 -16.86 6.86 20.58
CA LEU A 67 -16.27 6.91 19.25
C LEU A 67 -16.00 8.36 18.84
N ARG A 68 -14.74 8.69 18.59
CA ARG A 68 -14.27 9.91 17.95
C ARG A 68 -13.61 9.51 16.63
N LEU A 69 -14.28 9.85 15.53
CA LEU A 69 -13.80 9.54 14.21
C LEU A 69 -12.76 10.59 13.78
N GLY A 70 -11.60 10.13 13.34
CA GLY A 70 -10.64 10.94 12.62
C GLY A 70 -10.62 10.53 11.15
N TYR A 71 -10.85 11.46 10.23
CA TYR A 71 -10.85 11.19 8.79
C TYR A 71 -9.87 12.09 8.06
N LEU A 72 -8.93 11.49 7.32
CA LEU A 72 -8.01 12.24 6.49
C LEU A 72 -8.71 12.71 5.22
N ARG A 73 -9.02 14.01 5.17
CA ARG A 73 -9.72 14.62 4.02
C ARG A 73 -8.81 14.73 2.80
N GLN A 74 -9.36 14.39 1.64
CA GLN A 74 -8.66 14.54 0.35
C GLN A 74 -8.52 16.01 -0.07
N HIS A 75 -9.48 16.86 0.29
CA HIS A 75 -9.43 18.29 -0.01
C HIS A 75 -8.60 19.08 1.00
N ASP A 76 -8.00 20.17 0.52
CA ASP A 76 -7.17 21.04 1.35
C ASP A 76 -8.06 21.97 2.19
N PRO A 77 -8.02 21.86 3.54
CA PRO A 77 -8.82 22.69 4.44
C PRO A 77 -8.15 24.03 4.77
N PHE A 78 -7.11 24.40 4.03
CA PHE A 78 -6.25 25.54 4.32
C PHE A 78 -6.86 26.86 3.86
N LEU A 79 -6.71 27.93 4.66
CA LEU A 79 -7.09 29.27 4.27
C LEU A 79 -5.95 29.95 3.47
N PRO A 80 -6.26 30.87 2.56
CA PRO A 80 -5.24 31.61 1.81
C PRO A 80 -4.30 32.39 2.72
N GLY A 81 -2.99 32.12 2.62
CA GLY A 81 -1.95 32.80 3.39
C GLY A 81 -1.73 32.29 4.82
N GLU A 82 -2.55 31.36 5.30
CA GLU A 82 -2.44 30.74 6.63
C GLU A 82 -1.12 29.95 6.77
N THR A 83 -0.46 30.09 7.89
CA THR A 83 0.71 29.26 8.23
C THR A 83 0.28 27.86 8.68
N ALA A 84 1.19 26.88 8.59
CA ALA A 84 0.87 25.53 9.06
C ALA A 84 0.55 25.50 10.56
N LEU A 85 1.23 26.29 11.38
CA LEU A 85 0.94 26.38 12.82
C LEU A 85 -0.42 27.01 13.10
N GLU A 86 -0.76 28.12 12.43
CA GLU A 86 -2.08 28.77 12.56
C GLU A 86 -3.21 27.80 12.17
N PHE A 87 -3.02 27.05 11.09
CA PHE A 87 -3.96 25.99 10.69
C PHE A 87 -4.13 24.94 11.79
N LEU A 88 -3.04 24.40 12.35
CA LEU A 88 -3.10 23.38 13.41
C LEU A 88 -3.84 23.89 14.65
N ILE A 89 -3.59 25.14 15.07
CA ILE A 89 -4.27 25.76 16.21
C ILE A 89 -5.76 25.99 15.90
N ARG A 90 -6.08 26.50 14.71
CA ARG A 90 -7.45 26.79 14.29
C ARG A 90 -8.29 25.52 14.17
N ASP A 91 -7.73 24.47 13.55
CA ASP A 91 -8.43 23.22 13.29
C ASP A 91 -8.68 22.43 14.57
N SER A 92 -7.66 22.31 15.44
CA SER A 92 -7.71 21.47 16.64
C SER A 92 -8.18 22.20 17.90
N GLY A 93 -8.06 23.54 17.94
CA GLY A 93 -8.27 24.31 19.17
C GLY A 93 -7.22 24.08 20.26
N GLN A 94 -6.13 23.38 19.93
CA GLN A 94 -5.06 23.06 20.89
C GLN A 94 -4.02 24.21 20.95
N PRO A 95 -3.31 24.34 22.09
CA PRO A 95 -2.27 25.35 22.24
C PRO A 95 -1.06 25.09 21.31
N ASP A 96 -0.33 26.14 20.98
CA ASP A 96 0.81 26.13 20.07
C ASP A 96 1.89 25.10 20.41
N TRP A 97 2.21 24.96 21.69
CA TRP A 97 3.20 23.99 22.16
C TRP A 97 2.79 22.53 21.86
N LYS A 98 1.49 22.20 22.01
CA LYS A 98 0.96 20.86 21.70
C LYS A 98 0.90 20.63 20.18
N CYS A 99 0.53 21.66 19.43
CA CYS A 99 0.59 21.63 17.97
C CYS A 99 2.02 21.39 17.48
N GLY A 100 3.02 22.07 18.08
CA GLY A 100 4.43 21.88 17.76
C GLY A 100 4.97 20.49 18.13
N GLU A 101 4.55 19.94 19.27
CA GLU A 101 4.92 18.58 19.69
C GLU A 101 4.41 17.52 18.70
N VAL A 102 3.12 17.56 18.36
CA VAL A 102 2.54 16.59 17.41
C VAL A 102 3.10 16.79 16.00
N ALA A 103 3.31 18.04 15.57
CA ALA A 103 3.92 18.34 14.29
C ALA A 103 5.37 17.80 14.18
N GLY A 104 6.11 17.79 15.29
CA GLY A 104 7.44 17.21 15.38
C GLY A 104 7.49 15.73 15.01
N GLN A 105 6.46 14.95 15.34
CA GLN A 105 6.36 13.53 14.98
C GLN A 105 6.33 13.30 13.45
N PHE A 106 5.95 14.33 12.68
CA PHE A 106 5.96 14.33 11.22
C PHE A 106 7.12 15.14 10.64
N GLU A 107 8.18 15.38 11.40
CA GLU A 107 9.36 16.18 11.00
C GLU A 107 9.03 17.63 10.56
N LEU A 108 7.86 18.16 10.94
CA LEU A 108 7.50 19.55 10.66
C LEU A 108 8.34 20.50 11.54
N LYS A 109 9.40 21.07 10.96
CA LYS A 109 10.29 22.00 11.67
C LYS A 109 9.72 23.41 11.67
N THR A 110 10.33 24.29 12.45
CA THR A 110 9.91 25.70 12.59
C THR A 110 9.73 26.42 11.25
N ALA A 111 10.60 26.15 10.27
CA ALA A 111 10.50 26.77 8.94
C ALA A 111 9.21 26.36 8.18
N GLN A 112 8.80 25.10 8.30
CA GLN A 112 7.55 24.62 7.69
C GLN A 112 6.33 25.10 8.47
N LEU A 113 6.42 25.13 9.81
CA LEU A 113 5.31 25.55 10.68
C LEU A 113 4.98 27.04 10.54
N GLN A 114 6.01 27.90 10.39
CA GLN A 114 5.84 29.36 10.26
C GLN A 114 5.61 29.81 8.82
N GLY A 115 5.81 28.93 7.83
CA GLY A 115 5.57 29.23 6.42
C GLY A 115 4.09 29.09 6.03
N PRO A 116 3.64 29.77 4.96
CA PRO A 116 2.29 29.60 4.41
C PRO A 116 2.09 28.15 3.95
N VAL A 117 1.07 27.46 4.51
CA VAL A 117 0.82 26.03 4.23
C VAL A 117 0.53 25.77 2.75
N GLY A 118 -0.13 26.68 2.05
CA GLY A 118 -0.41 26.55 0.62
C GLY A 118 0.83 26.63 -0.29
N LYS A 119 2.00 27.05 0.23
CA LYS A 119 3.28 27.05 -0.49
C LYS A 119 4.11 25.79 -0.23
N LEU A 120 3.71 24.96 0.71
CA LEU A 120 4.35 23.68 0.98
C LEU A 120 4.06 22.67 -0.15
N SER A 121 4.98 21.74 -0.39
CA SER A 121 4.71 20.63 -1.30
C SER A 121 3.58 19.74 -0.78
N GLY A 122 2.92 18.99 -1.66
CA GLY A 122 1.81 18.11 -1.29
C GLY A 122 2.14 17.15 -0.15
N GLY A 123 3.36 16.60 -0.11
CA GLY A 123 3.83 15.74 1.00
C GLY A 123 3.88 16.48 2.34
N TRP A 124 4.38 17.71 2.37
CA TRP A 124 4.38 18.55 3.58
C TRP A 124 2.97 18.94 4.01
N GLN A 125 2.09 19.26 3.06
CA GLN A 125 0.68 19.54 3.36
C GLN A 125 -0.02 18.33 3.97
N THR A 126 0.27 17.12 3.47
CA THR A 126 -0.28 15.89 4.04
C THR A 126 0.22 15.63 5.45
N ARG A 127 1.51 15.89 5.74
CA ARG A 127 2.05 15.83 7.11
C ARG A 127 1.34 16.81 8.05
N VAL A 128 1.03 18.02 7.58
CA VAL A 128 0.26 19.01 8.37
C VAL A 128 -1.16 18.51 8.63
N LYS A 129 -1.84 17.94 7.62
CA LYS A 129 -3.18 17.34 7.80
C LYS A 129 -3.19 16.17 8.77
N LEU A 130 -2.16 15.31 8.72
CA LEU A 130 -2.01 14.19 9.67
C LEU A 130 -1.79 14.70 11.09
N ALA A 131 -0.94 15.71 11.29
CA ALA A 131 -0.74 16.34 12.59
C ALA A 131 -2.04 16.95 13.14
N ALA A 132 -2.81 17.66 12.29
CA ALA A 132 -4.12 18.20 12.66
C ALA A 132 -5.09 17.10 13.10
N LEU A 133 -5.15 16.03 12.32
CA LEU A 133 -6.01 14.88 12.60
C LEU A 133 -5.73 14.27 13.99
N LEU A 134 -4.45 14.15 14.36
CA LEU A 134 -4.07 13.60 15.66
C LEU A 134 -4.37 14.52 16.84
N LEU A 135 -4.31 15.82 16.63
CA LEU A 135 -4.64 16.79 17.68
C LEU A 135 -6.10 16.70 18.15
N HIS A 136 -6.98 16.08 17.36
CA HIS A 136 -8.36 15.75 17.78
C HIS A 136 -8.48 14.47 18.62
N GLU A 137 -7.38 13.76 18.88
CA GLU A 137 -7.32 12.52 19.68
C GLU A 137 -8.41 11.50 19.26
N PRO A 138 -8.46 11.09 17.99
CA PRO A 138 -9.48 10.15 17.51
C PRO A 138 -9.30 8.77 18.16
N THR A 139 -10.41 8.05 18.36
CA THR A 139 -10.39 6.64 18.79
C THR A 139 -10.50 5.66 17.64
N LEU A 140 -10.90 6.14 16.46
CA LEU A 140 -10.86 5.40 15.19
C LEU A 140 -10.39 6.31 14.08
N LEU A 141 -9.25 5.98 13.47
CA LEU A 141 -8.73 6.63 12.28
C LEU A 141 -9.29 5.98 11.02
N LEU A 142 -9.89 6.78 10.15
CA LEU A 142 -10.30 6.39 8.79
C LEU A 142 -9.34 7.03 7.79
N LEU A 143 -8.57 6.21 7.09
CA LEU A 143 -7.61 6.66 6.10
C LEU A 143 -7.99 6.11 4.72
N ASP A 144 -8.33 6.99 3.79
CA ASP A 144 -8.66 6.62 2.40
C ASP A 144 -7.49 6.95 1.49
N GLU A 145 -6.79 5.93 1.02
CA GLU A 145 -5.59 6.02 0.19
C GLU A 145 -4.54 7.01 0.73
N PRO A 146 -4.09 6.85 1.99
CA PRO A 146 -3.20 7.82 2.63
C PRO A 146 -1.80 7.86 2.01
N THR A 147 -1.40 6.84 1.27
CA THR A 147 -0.10 6.74 0.59
C THR A 147 -0.07 7.47 -0.74
N ASN A 148 -1.22 7.82 -1.32
CA ASN A 148 -1.30 8.52 -2.58
C ASN A 148 -0.60 9.87 -2.51
N PHE A 149 0.27 10.15 -3.49
CA PHE A 149 1.06 11.38 -3.60
C PHE A 149 2.11 11.59 -2.48
N LEU A 150 2.31 10.61 -1.58
CA LEU A 150 3.38 10.66 -0.59
C LEU A 150 4.69 10.13 -1.18
N ASP A 151 5.78 10.82 -0.89
CA ASP A 151 7.12 10.29 -1.14
C ASP A 151 7.45 9.15 -0.15
N LEU A 152 8.47 8.37 -0.48
CA LEU A 152 8.89 7.21 0.30
C LEU A 152 9.16 7.56 1.77
N ARG A 153 9.84 8.70 2.02
CA ARG A 153 10.15 9.15 3.37
C ARG A 153 8.88 9.42 4.19
N THR A 154 7.92 10.12 3.60
CA THR A 154 6.63 10.41 4.27
C THR A 154 5.81 9.13 4.49
N GLN A 155 5.85 8.18 3.55
CA GLN A 155 5.19 6.87 3.74
C GLN A 155 5.79 6.10 4.92
N ILE A 156 7.12 6.05 5.06
CA ILE A 156 7.80 5.36 6.18
C ILE A 156 7.45 6.05 7.51
N LEU A 157 7.47 7.38 7.57
CA LEU A 157 7.06 8.12 8.77
C LEU A 157 5.60 7.84 9.17
N LEU A 158 4.70 7.75 8.18
CA LEU A 158 3.30 7.39 8.44
C LEU A 158 3.19 5.94 8.96
N GLU A 159 3.99 5.01 8.43
CA GLU A 159 4.03 3.63 8.94
C GLU A 159 4.50 3.56 10.40
N HIS A 160 5.62 4.26 10.72
CA HIS A 160 6.14 4.32 12.09
C HIS A 160 5.08 4.89 13.05
N PHE A 161 4.44 5.98 12.63
CA PHE A 161 3.35 6.55 13.39
C PHE A 161 2.20 5.56 13.60
N LEU A 162 1.67 4.91 12.54
CA LEU A 162 0.54 3.99 12.63
C LEU A 162 0.87 2.73 13.45
N ARG A 163 2.11 2.26 13.42
CA ARG A 163 2.58 1.16 14.27
C ARG A 163 2.57 1.54 15.76
N GLY A 164 2.98 2.77 16.07
CA GLY A 164 2.98 3.30 17.43
C GLY A 164 1.59 3.75 17.92
N TYR A 165 0.64 3.97 17.05
CA TYR A 165 -0.70 4.45 17.37
C TYR A 165 -1.49 3.35 18.08
N LYS A 166 -2.05 3.65 19.27
CA LYS A 166 -2.68 2.65 20.15
C LYS A 166 -4.15 2.38 19.83
N GLU A 167 -4.82 3.36 19.22
CA GLU A 167 -6.24 3.29 18.92
C GLU A 167 -6.50 2.59 17.57
N ALA A 168 -7.76 2.32 17.26
CA ALA A 168 -8.16 1.62 16.05
C ALA A 168 -7.90 2.42 14.76
N CYS A 169 -7.60 1.69 13.68
CA CYS A 169 -7.44 2.25 12.33
C CYS A 169 -8.21 1.40 11.31
N LEU A 170 -8.89 2.05 10.38
CA LEU A 170 -9.42 1.45 9.16
C LEU A 170 -8.76 2.14 7.97
N ILE A 171 -7.93 1.40 7.26
CA ILE A 171 -7.05 1.94 6.22
C ILE A 171 -7.42 1.34 4.88
N VAL A 172 -7.92 2.15 3.96
CA VAL A 172 -8.06 1.78 2.55
C VAL A 172 -6.76 2.12 1.86
N SER A 173 -6.09 1.15 1.27
CA SER A 173 -4.90 1.40 0.45
C SER A 173 -4.72 0.31 -0.61
N HIS A 174 -4.13 0.71 -1.73
CA HIS A 174 -3.66 -0.19 -2.77
C HIS A 174 -2.20 -0.61 -2.57
N ASP A 175 -1.46 0.05 -1.68
CA ASP A 175 -0.09 -0.31 -1.32
C ASP A 175 -0.08 -1.49 -0.34
N ARG A 176 0.20 -2.70 -0.87
CA ARG A 176 0.25 -3.94 -0.08
C ARG A 176 1.36 -3.92 0.97
N ALA A 177 2.52 -3.33 0.65
CA ALA A 177 3.64 -3.24 1.58
C ALA A 177 3.28 -2.36 2.78
N PHE A 178 2.59 -1.26 2.54
CA PHE A 178 2.07 -0.37 3.57
C PHE A 178 1.04 -1.07 4.47
N LEU A 179 0.05 -1.78 3.89
CA LEU A 179 -0.94 -2.53 4.67
C LEU A 179 -0.29 -3.66 5.48
N ALA A 180 0.65 -4.42 4.90
CA ALA A 180 1.38 -5.48 5.59
C ALA A 180 2.22 -4.96 6.76
N ALA A 181 2.72 -3.72 6.64
CA ALA A 181 3.52 -3.05 7.66
C ALA A 181 2.68 -2.46 8.81
N THR A 182 1.44 -2.02 8.53
CA THR A 182 0.63 -1.23 9.47
C THR A 182 -0.59 -1.96 10.00
N CYS A 183 -1.13 -2.94 9.27
CA CYS A 183 -2.36 -3.65 9.63
C CYS A 183 -2.09 -5.08 10.11
N ASP A 184 -2.89 -5.54 11.04
CA ASP A 184 -2.89 -6.91 11.59
C ASP A 184 -4.12 -7.72 11.18
N GLN A 185 -5.16 -7.05 10.68
CA GLN A 185 -6.40 -7.64 10.17
C GLN A 185 -6.71 -7.10 8.78
N THR A 186 -7.48 -7.88 8.01
CA THR A 186 -7.92 -7.49 6.67
C THR A 186 -9.44 -7.53 6.59
N LEU A 187 -10.06 -6.43 6.15
CA LEU A 187 -11.48 -6.34 5.79
C LEU A 187 -11.57 -6.36 4.27
N ASP A 188 -12.24 -7.34 3.73
CA ASP A 188 -12.47 -7.43 2.29
C ASP A 188 -13.91 -7.05 1.93
N LEU A 189 -14.06 -6.28 0.85
CA LEU A 189 -15.35 -5.98 0.24
C LEU A 189 -15.41 -6.59 -1.15
N SER A 190 -16.02 -7.78 -1.22
CA SER A 190 -16.21 -8.52 -2.44
C SER A 190 -17.68 -8.86 -2.64
N HIS A 191 -18.20 -8.60 -3.84
CA HIS A 191 -19.60 -8.90 -4.23
C HIS A 191 -20.64 -8.33 -3.25
N GLY A 192 -20.40 -7.13 -2.74
CA GLY A 192 -21.28 -6.45 -1.81
C GLY A 192 -21.25 -6.99 -0.38
N LYS A 193 -20.43 -8.00 -0.08
CA LYS A 193 -20.28 -8.56 1.27
C LYS A 193 -19.00 -8.11 1.91
N LEU A 194 -19.04 -7.91 3.23
CA LEU A 194 -17.88 -7.61 4.06
C LEU A 194 -17.40 -8.89 4.74
N THR A 195 -16.11 -9.19 4.62
CA THR A 195 -15.47 -10.33 5.27
C THR A 195 -14.27 -9.86 6.08
N VAL A 196 -14.29 -10.08 7.39
CA VAL A 196 -13.14 -9.78 8.27
C VAL A 196 -12.25 -11.01 8.35
N PHE A 197 -11.01 -10.87 7.90
CA PHE A 197 -9.98 -11.89 8.01
C PHE A 197 -9.02 -11.53 9.17
N PRO A 198 -8.85 -12.42 10.17
CA PRO A 198 -8.02 -12.16 11.34
C PRO A 198 -6.53 -12.39 11.04
N GLY A 199 -6.00 -11.64 10.08
CA GLY A 199 -4.61 -11.75 9.64
C GLY A 199 -4.22 -10.64 8.67
N LYS A 200 -2.92 -10.52 8.44
CA LYS A 200 -2.34 -9.53 7.51
C LYS A 200 -2.76 -9.79 6.08
N ILE A 201 -2.63 -8.77 5.25
CA ILE A 201 -2.99 -8.81 3.82
C ILE A 201 -2.32 -9.96 3.05
N ASP A 202 -1.07 -10.29 3.32
CA ASP A 202 -0.36 -11.36 2.61
C ASP A 202 -0.98 -12.73 2.90
N ALA A 203 -1.34 -12.98 4.17
CA ALA A 203 -2.04 -14.20 4.58
C ALA A 203 -3.45 -14.27 4.00
N PHE A 204 -4.15 -13.14 3.90
CA PHE A 204 -5.45 -13.06 3.25
C PHE A 204 -5.38 -13.40 1.75
N LEU A 205 -4.44 -12.81 1.02
CA LEU A 205 -4.25 -13.07 -0.40
C LEU A 205 -3.87 -14.53 -0.68
N GLN A 206 -3.05 -15.14 0.18
CA GLN A 206 -2.72 -16.55 0.09
C GLN A 206 -3.97 -17.42 0.33
N PHE A 207 -4.75 -17.12 1.36
CA PHE A 207 -6.00 -17.80 1.67
C PHE A 207 -7.01 -17.69 0.52
N GLU A 208 -7.19 -16.50 -0.06
CA GLU A 208 -8.07 -16.26 -1.20
C GLU A 208 -7.66 -17.10 -2.42
N LYS A 209 -6.36 -17.14 -2.70
CA LYS A 209 -5.80 -17.96 -3.78
C LYS A 209 -6.08 -19.45 -3.57
N GLU A 210 -5.84 -19.96 -2.36
CA GLU A 210 -6.08 -21.37 -2.01
C GLU A 210 -7.56 -21.72 -2.11
N GLN A 211 -8.46 -20.86 -1.65
CA GLN A 211 -9.92 -21.02 -1.79
C GLN A 211 -10.33 -21.06 -3.27
N ARG A 212 -9.82 -20.14 -4.07
CA ARG A 212 -10.10 -20.11 -5.52
C ARG A 212 -9.65 -21.39 -6.22
N GLU A 213 -8.42 -21.84 -5.96
CA GLU A 213 -7.91 -23.10 -6.51
C GLU A 213 -8.74 -24.32 -6.03
N HIS A 214 -9.21 -24.31 -4.79
CA HIS A 214 -10.05 -25.37 -4.25
C HIS A 214 -11.39 -25.44 -4.99
N VAL A 215 -12.07 -24.30 -5.14
CA VAL A 215 -13.36 -24.22 -5.84
C VAL A 215 -13.19 -24.57 -7.33
N GLU A 216 -12.11 -24.15 -7.99
CA GLU A 216 -11.82 -24.54 -9.38
C GLU A 216 -11.65 -26.06 -9.53
N ARG A 217 -10.89 -26.70 -8.63
CA ARG A 217 -10.72 -28.16 -8.63
C ARG A 217 -12.05 -28.90 -8.38
N THR A 218 -12.85 -28.42 -7.43
CA THR A 218 -14.17 -28.97 -7.12
C THR A 218 -15.10 -28.83 -8.31
N ASN A 219 -15.16 -27.65 -8.92
CA ASN A 219 -15.98 -27.40 -10.11
C ASN A 219 -15.54 -28.26 -11.31
N ALA A 220 -14.25 -28.41 -11.54
CA ALA A 220 -13.72 -29.27 -12.59
C ALA A 220 -14.16 -30.73 -12.37
N ALA A 221 -14.14 -31.25 -11.14
CA ALA A 221 -14.61 -32.59 -10.80
C ALA A 221 -16.13 -32.74 -10.98
N VAL A 222 -16.90 -31.72 -10.55
CA VAL A 222 -18.37 -31.71 -10.75
C VAL A 222 -18.73 -31.67 -12.24
N LEU A 223 -18.07 -30.85 -13.05
CA LEU A 223 -18.27 -30.75 -14.49
C LEU A 223 -17.92 -32.07 -15.21
N ALA A 224 -16.81 -32.72 -14.81
CA ALA A 224 -16.43 -34.03 -15.35
C ALA A 224 -17.52 -35.08 -15.03
N LYS A 225 -18.03 -35.10 -13.80
CA LYS A 225 -19.12 -36.00 -13.37
C LYS A 225 -20.42 -35.68 -14.07
N ARG A 226 -20.77 -34.43 -14.31
CA ARG A 226 -21.94 -34.02 -15.13
C ARG A 226 -21.85 -34.60 -16.53
N ARG A 227 -20.72 -34.42 -17.23
CA ARG A 227 -20.49 -34.97 -18.57
C ARG A 227 -20.65 -36.48 -18.61
N GLN A 228 -20.09 -37.21 -17.63
CA GLN A 228 -20.26 -38.67 -17.55
C GLN A 228 -21.73 -39.10 -17.36
N LEU A 229 -22.48 -38.38 -16.53
CA LEU A 229 -23.89 -38.65 -16.32
C LEU A 229 -24.74 -38.31 -17.55
N GLU A 230 -24.48 -37.20 -18.22
CA GLU A 230 -25.13 -36.79 -19.46
C GLU A 230 -24.88 -37.80 -20.58
N ASP A 231 -23.64 -38.24 -20.75
CA ASP A 231 -23.28 -39.29 -21.72
C ASP A 231 -24.00 -40.63 -21.43
N PHE A 232 -24.07 -41.02 -20.15
CA PHE A 232 -24.78 -42.20 -19.73
C PHE A 232 -26.29 -42.11 -20.02
N ILE A 233 -26.90 -40.98 -19.68
CA ILE A 233 -28.34 -40.71 -19.91
C ILE A 233 -28.63 -40.74 -21.42
N ASN A 234 -27.83 -40.05 -22.24
CA ASN A 234 -28.01 -39.98 -23.68
C ASN A 234 -27.92 -41.36 -24.36
N ARG A 235 -26.97 -42.22 -23.93
CA ARG A 235 -26.80 -43.56 -24.45
C ARG A 235 -27.90 -44.54 -24.02
N ASN A 236 -28.55 -44.32 -22.88
CA ASN A 236 -29.47 -45.27 -22.26
C ASN A 236 -30.94 -44.82 -22.24
N LYS A 237 -31.26 -43.56 -22.59
CA LYS A 237 -32.61 -43.00 -22.57
C LYS A 237 -33.57 -43.69 -23.57
N ALA A 238 -33.04 -44.17 -24.70
CA ALA A 238 -33.84 -44.76 -25.77
C ALA A 238 -34.21 -46.24 -25.56
N ARG A 239 -33.62 -46.95 -24.58
CA ARG A 239 -33.85 -48.38 -24.36
C ARG A 239 -34.76 -48.61 -23.15
N ALA A 240 -35.90 -49.28 -23.34
CA ALA A 240 -36.91 -49.58 -22.29
C ALA A 240 -36.30 -50.26 -21.05
N SER A 241 -35.31 -51.18 -21.23
CA SER A 241 -34.66 -51.94 -20.15
C SER A 241 -33.73 -51.08 -19.28
N THR A 242 -33.25 -49.93 -19.77
CA THR A 242 -32.30 -49.04 -19.07
C THR A 242 -32.90 -47.67 -18.70
N ALA A 243 -34.14 -47.38 -19.12
CA ALA A 243 -34.82 -46.10 -18.90
C ALA A 243 -34.96 -45.74 -17.41
N SER A 244 -35.25 -46.73 -16.55
CA SER A 244 -35.33 -46.50 -15.09
C SER A 244 -33.99 -46.08 -14.49
N ARG A 245 -32.87 -46.66 -14.95
CA ARG A 245 -31.51 -46.29 -14.53
C ARG A 245 -31.13 -44.90 -15.04
N ALA A 246 -31.51 -44.56 -16.30
CA ALA A 246 -31.28 -43.22 -16.85
C ALA A 246 -32.02 -42.16 -16.04
N LYS A 247 -33.27 -42.38 -15.64
CA LYS A 247 -34.07 -41.49 -14.79
C LYS A 247 -33.47 -41.30 -13.38
N SER A 248 -32.87 -42.36 -12.80
CA SER A 248 -32.16 -42.26 -11.53
C SER A 248 -30.87 -41.40 -11.65
N LYS A 249 -30.17 -41.50 -12.79
CA LYS A 249 -28.99 -40.70 -13.09
C LYS A 249 -29.34 -39.23 -13.42
N GLU A 250 -30.47 -38.98 -14.02
CA GLU A 250 -31.04 -37.65 -14.26
C GLU A 250 -31.30 -36.92 -12.93
N LYS A 251 -31.90 -37.60 -11.94
CA LYS A 251 -32.04 -37.05 -10.58
C LYS A 251 -30.71 -36.80 -9.87
N GLN A 252 -29.66 -37.59 -10.19
CA GLN A 252 -28.30 -37.31 -9.66
C GLN A 252 -27.68 -36.08 -10.34
N LEU A 253 -27.92 -35.88 -11.64
CA LEU A 253 -27.46 -34.73 -12.40
C LEU A 253 -28.10 -33.44 -11.88
N GLU A 254 -29.40 -33.43 -11.58
CA GLU A 254 -30.12 -32.28 -11.02
C GLU A 254 -29.60 -31.85 -9.63
N LYS A 255 -29.01 -32.78 -8.88
CA LYS A 255 -28.44 -32.50 -7.54
C LYS A 255 -26.98 -32.03 -7.59
N LEU A 256 -26.33 -32.05 -8.75
CA LEU A 256 -24.98 -31.56 -8.92
C LEU A 256 -25.03 -30.06 -9.18
N GLU A 257 -24.90 -29.30 -8.12
CA GLU A 257 -24.69 -27.85 -8.19
C GLU A 257 -23.21 -27.57 -8.46
N VAL A 258 -22.93 -26.76 -9.46
CA VAL A 258 -21.63 -26.15 -9.68
C VAL A 258 -21.64 -24.93 -8.77
N GLU A 259 -20.70 -24.88 -7.84
CA GLU A 259 -20.50 -23.70 -7.03
C GLU A 259 -20.19 -22.55 -8.00
N GLU A 260 -21.04 -21.52 -8.02
CA GLU A 260 -20.76 -20.34 -8.84
C GLU A 260 -19.48 -19.72 -8.32
N LEU A 261 -18.36 -20.06 -8.98
CA LEU A 261 -17.25 -19.15 -8.98
C LEU A 261 -17.84 -17.86 -9.57
N VAL A 262 -17.98 -16.85 -8.74
CA VAL A 262 -18.08 -15.49 -9.26
C VAL A 262 -16.72 -15.25 -9.93
N VAL A 263 -16.65 -15.59 -11.20
CA VAL A 263 -15.44 -15.48 -12.01
C VAL A 263 -15.19 -14.00 -12.09
N ASP A 264 -14.30 -13.55 -11.23
CA ASP A 264 -13.63 -12.29 -11.48
C ASP A 264 -13.14 -12.34 -12.91
N ALA A 265 -13.61 -11.41 -13.72
CA ALA A 265 -13.22 -11.41 -15.12
C ALA A 265 -11.69 -11.49 -15.18
N PRO A 266 -11.13 -12.46 -15.92
CA PRO A 266 -9.71 -12.74 -15.90
C PRO A 266 -8.94 -11.44 -16.14
N THR A 267 -7.95 -11.17 -15.32
CA THR A 267 -7.03 -10.05 -15.50
C THR A 267 -6.35 -10.28 -16.83
N ALA A 268 -6.67 -9.46 -17.83
CA ALA A 268 -6.09 -9.64 -19.15
C ALA A 268 -4.60 -9.30 -19.06
N ALA A 269 -3.74 -10.19 -19.54
CA ALA A 269 -2.31 -9.97 -19.54
C ALA A 269 -1.96 -8.81 -20.48
N ILE A 270 -1.37 -7.76 -19.91
CA ILE A 270 -0.80 -6.65 -20.69
C ILE A 270 0.43 -7.18 -21.42
N ARG A 271 0.56 -6.86 -22.69
CA ARG A 271 1.73 -7.22 -23.51
C ARG A 271 2.34 -5.97 -24.11
N CYS A 272 3.60 -5.75 -23.85
CA CYS A 272 4.39 -4.73 -24.53
C CYS A 272 4.81 -5.18 -25.93
N PRO A 273 5.07 -4.24 -26.86
CA PRO A 273 5.58 -4.57 -28.18
C PRO A 273 6.95 -5.23 -28.09
N ARG A 274 7.24 -6.11 -29.03
CA ARG A 274 8.58 -6.72 -29.14
C ARG A 274 9.54 -5.69 -29.75
N VAL A 275 10.64 -5.46 -29.07
CA VAL A 275 11.72 -4.58 -29.52
C VAL A 275 13.01 -5.37 -29.57
N SER A 276 13.88 -5.02 -30.51
CA SER A 276 15.21 -5.65 -30.59
C SER A 276 16.10 -5.12 -29.47
N PRO A 277 16.75 -5.99 -28.67
CA PRO A 277 17.70 -5.57 -27.66
C PRO A 277 18.82 -4.73 -28.25
N ARG A 278 19.17 -3.63 -27.58
CA ARG A 278 20.26 -2.73 -27.98
C ARG A 278 21.33 -2.70 -26.91
N ARG A 279 22.53 -2.26 -27.26
CA ARG A 279 23.66 -2.13 -26.33
C ARG A 279 24.15 -0.69 -26.28
N GLY A 280 24.79 -0.32 -25.19
CA GLY A 280 25.33 1.01 -24.95
C GLY A 280 24.35 1.95 -24.26
N PRO A 281 24.65 3.24 -24.18
CA PRO A 281 23.82 4.23 -23.53
C PRO A 281 22.55 4.53 -24.35
N ALA A 282 21.40 4.47 -23.67
CA ALA A 282 20.11 4.90 -24.20
C ALA A 282 19.98 6.43 -24.12
N VAL A 283 20.35 7.00 -22.97
CA VAL A 283 20.43 8.47 -22.78
C VAL A 283 21.63 8.81 -21.92
N ARG A 284 22.28 9.92 -22.24
CA ARG A 284 23.41 10.48 -21.49
C ARG A 284 23.17 11.95 -21.24
N CYS A 285 23.24 12.34 -19.97
CA CYS A 285 23.23 13.71 -19.49
C CYS A 285 24.67 14.11 -19.16
N ARG A 286 25.10 15.32 -19.57
CA ARG A 286 26.43 15.85 -19.29
C ARG A 286 26.30 17.28 -18.78
N ASP A 287 26.86 17.50 -17.59
CA ASP A 287 26.85 18.78 -16.88
C ASP A 287 25.47 19.46 -16.94
N LEU A 288 24.43 18.64 -16.80
CA LEU A 288 23.06 19.07 -17.03
C LEU A 288 22.54 19.83 -15.82
N ALA A 289 21.97 21.03 -16.05
CA ALA A 289 21.19 21.77 -15.08
C ALA A 289 19.72 21.83 -15.50
N VAL A 290 18.84 21.43 -14.57
CA VAL A 290 17.39 21.36 -14.79
C VAL A 290 16.65 22.32 -13.88
N GLY A 291 15.58 22.91 -14.38
CA GLY A 291 14.77 23.86 -13.64
C GLY A 291 13.92 24.74 -14.53
N TYR A 292 13.47 25.84 -13.97
CA TYR A 292 12.67 26.85 -14.65
C TYR A 292 13.51 28.14 -14.79
N PRO A 293 13.16 29.09 -15.67
CA PRO A 293 13.97 30.31 -15.91
C PRO A 293 14.36 31.08 -14.65
N GLU A 294 13.51 31.02 -13.63
CA GLU A 294 13.70 31.75 -12.38
C GLU A 294 14.36 30.93 -11.26
N ARG A 295 14.49 29.58 -11.43
CA ARG A 295 14.95 28.69 -10.37
C ARG A 295 15.58 27.42 -10.92
N THR A 296 16.87 27.24 -10.70
CA THR A 296 17.53 25.94 -10.88
C THR A 296 17.06 24.96 -9.81
N VAL A 297 16.64 23.78 -10.20
CA VAL A 297 16.15 22.72 -9.31
C VAL A 297 17.28 21.75 -8.98
N ALA A 298 18.05 21.34 -9.99
CA ALA A 298 19.25 20.52 -9.81
C ALA A 298 20.27 20.85 -10.89
N GLY A 299 21.57 20.68 -10.58
CA GLY A 299 22.66 21.01 -11.51
C GLY A 299 23.85 20.07 -11.37
N GLY A 300 24.80 20.20 -12.35
CA GLY A 300 25.98 19.33 -12.40
C GLY A 300 25.60 17.84 -12.54
N ILE A 301 24.61 17.54 -13.39
CA ILE A 301 24.06 16.19 -13.52
C ILE A 301 24.82 15.44 -14.61
N ASP A 302 25.57 14.42 -14.19
CA ASP A 302 26.25 13.47 -15.08
C ASP A 302 25.67 12.07 -14.88
N VAL A 303 24.64 11.73 -15.66
CA VAL A 303 23.91 10.47 -15.55
C VAL A 303 23.86 9.77 -16.91
N GLU A 304 24.11 8.47 -16.88
CA GLU A 304 23.97 7.61 -18.05
C GLU A 304 22.99 6.46 -17.76
N ILE A 305 22.02 6.27 -18.66
CA ILE A 305 21.06 5.15 -18.61
C ILE A 305 21.36 4.22 -19.78
N VAL A 306 21.59 2.96 -19.51
CA VAL A 306 21.97 1.95 -20.50
C VAL A 306 20.73 1.31 -21.12
N HIS A 307 20.81 0.92 -22.40
CA HIS A 307 19.74 0.18 -23.07
C HIS A 307 19.38 -1.11 -22.33
N GLY A 308 18.09 -1.43 -22.28
CA GLY A 308 17.54 -2.60 -21.60
C GLY A 308 17.43 -2.45 -20.08
N SER A 309 17.87 -1.32 -19.50
CA SER A 309 17.67 -1.06 -18.07
C SER A 309 16.27 -0.51 -17.77
N ARG A 310 15.81 -0.78 -16.56
CA ARG A 310 14.59 -0.19 -15.99
C ARG A 310 15.01 0.73 -14.85
N ALA A 311 15.24 2.01 -15.23
CA ALA A 311 15.76 3.04 -14.33
C ALA A 311 14.62 3.73 -13.57
N ALA A 312 14.56 3.53 -12.28
CA ALA A 312 13.62 4.20 -11.38
C ALA A 312 14.21 5.51 -10.88
N ILE A 313 13.49 6.63 -11.06
CA ILE A 313 13.85 7.93 -10.52
C ILE A 313 13.17 8.09 -9.16
N VAL A 314 13.98 8.23 -8.12
CA VAL A 314 13.55 8.29 -6.72
C VAL A 314 13.94 9.62 -6.07
N GLY A 315 13.36 9.94 -4.92
CA GLY A 315 13.63 11.15 -4.13
C GLY A 315 12.36 11.74 -3.57
N ASP A 316 12.50 12.66 -2.62
CA ASP A 316 11.37 13.29 -1.95
C ASP A 316 10.56 14.19 -2.89
N ASN A 317 9.32 14.51 -2.50
CA ASN A 317 8.45 15.37 -3.28
C ASN A 317 9.02 16.81 -3.34
N GLY A 318 8.96 17.40 -4.55
CA GLY A 318 9.49 18.74 -4.80
C GLY A 318 10.98 18.81 -5.06
N GLN A 319 11.73 17.69 -5.00
CA GLN A 319 13.16 17.65 -5.31
C GLN A 319 13.49 17.74 -6.81
N GLY A 320 12.49 17.60 -7.70
CA GLY A 320 12.67 17.80 -9.14
C GLY A 320 12.65 16.55 -10.00
N LYS A 321 12.12 15.41 -9.51
CA LYS A 321 11.96 14.16 -10.31
C LYS A 321 11.28 14.42 -11.66
N THR A 322 10.08 14.97 -11.65
CA THR A 322 9.31 15.32 -12.86
C THR A 322 10.02 16.37 -13.70
N THR A 323 10.73 17.34 -13.11
CA THR A 323 11.51 18.35 -13.83
C THR A 323 12.65 17.69 -14.60
N PHE A 324 13.41 16.80 -13.96
CA PHE A 324 14.47 16.02 -14.60
C PHE A 324 13.91 15.15 -15.74
N LEU A 325 12.81 14.44 -15.49
CA LEU A 325 12.14 13.62 -16.50
C LEU A 325 11.71 14.43 -17.72
N ARG A 326 11.07 15.60 -17.51
CA ARG A 326 10.64 16.51 -18.57
C ARG A 326 11.82 17.08 -19.37
N THR A 327 12.96 17.32 -18.71
CA THR A 327 14.16 17.79 -19.40
C THR A 327 14.79 16.69 -20.25
N ILE A 328 14.83 15.44 -19.78
CA ILE A 328 15.34 14.31 -20.58
C ILE A 328 14.53 14.13 -21.87
N VAL A 329 13.20 14.28 -21.82
CA VAL A 329 12.31 14.08 -22.97
C VAL A 329 12.09 15.36 -23.80
N ASP A 330 12.90 16.39 -23.60
CA ASP A 330 12.84 17.69 -24.30
C ASP A 330 11.51 18.44 -24.18
N SER A 331 10.68 18.08 -23.18
CA SER A 331 9.46 18.83 -22.85
C SER A 331 9.77 20.09 -22.02
N LEU A 332 10.94 20.16 -21.43
CA LEU A 332 11.50 21.31 -20.73
C LEU A 332 12.96 21.49 -21.17
N LYS A 333 13.31 22.70 -21.59
CA LYS A 333 14.69 22.97 -22.03
C LYS A 333 15.64 22.95 -20.82
N PRO A 334 16.84 22.36 -20.97
CA PRO A 334 17.87 22.45 -19.95
C PRO A 334 18.29 23.90 -19.71
N ILE A 335 18.66 24.24 -18.48
CA ILE A 335 19.26 25.55 -18.16
C ILE A 335 20.71 25.58 -18.63
N GLU A 336 21.46 24.49 -18.36
CA GLU A 336 22.84 24.29 -18.78
C GLU A 336 23.05 22.82 -19.15
N GLY A 337 24.12 22.53 -19.88
CA GLY A 337 24.49 21.18 -20.28
C GLY A 337 23.68 20.61 -21.45
N GLU A 338 23.79 19.31 -21.65
CA GLU A 338 23.15 18.62 -22.78
C GLU A 338 22.59 17.26 -22.41
N VAL A 339 21.48 16.89 -23.10
CA VAL A 339 20.90 15.55 -23.10
C VAL A 339 21.10 14.94 -24.47
N LYS A 340 21.71 13.75 -24.53
CA LYS A 340 21.94 13.02 -25.80
C LYS A 340 21.30 11.64 -25.72
N TRP A 341 20.35 11.39 -26.61
CA TRP A 341 19.79 10.06 -26.85
C TRP A 341 20.71 9.25 -27.78
N GLY A 342 20.74 7.94 -27.54
CA GLY A 342 21.43 6.99 -28.42
C GLY A 342 20.82 6.97 -29.83
N HIS A 343 21.55 6.41 -30.79
CA HIS A 343 21.08 6.31 -32.17
C HIS A 343 19.86 5.40 -32.28
N GLY A 344 18.82 5.86 -33.02
CA GLY A 344 17.59 5.11 -33.27
C GLY A 344 16.74 4.87 -32.04
N CYS A 345 16.78 5.76 -31.06
CA CYS A 345 15.88 5.75 -29.90
C CYS A 345 14.52 6.31 -30.30
N ASP A 346 13.49 5.47 -30.18
CA ASP A 346 12.09 5.83 -30.35
C ASP A 346 11.47 5.90 -28.95
N VAL A 347 11.20 7.12 -28.48
CA VAL A 347 10.80 7.39 -27.09
C VAL A 347 9.29 7.53 -26.99
N GLY A 348 8.66 6.65 -26.23
CA GLY A 348 7.27 6.77 -25.83
C GLY A 348 7.16 7.41 -24.45
N ILE A 349 6.31 8.43 -24.31
CA ILE A 349 6.21 9.23 -23.09
C ILE A 349 4.81 9.09 -22.50
N TYR A 350 4.75 8.74 -21.22
CA TYR A 350 3.56 8.83 -20.38
C TYR A 350 3.79 9.88 -19.30
N ALA A 351 3.28 11.08 -19.49
CA ALA A 351 3.43 12.19 -18.57
C ALA A 351 2.13 12.39 -17.75
N GLN A 352 2.23 13.06 -16.63
CA GLN A 352 1.13 13.29 -15.66
C GLN A 352 -0.15 13.93 -16.27
N HIS A 353 -0.05 14.58 -17.44
CA HIS A 353 -1.17 15.22 -18.17
C HIS A 353 -1.29 14.73 -19.63
N VAL A 354 -0.92 13.50 -19.89
CA VAL A 354 -0.92 12.90 -21.26
C VAL A 354 -2.31 12.93 -21.93
N TYR A 355 -3.38 12.90 -21.15
CA TYR A 355 -4.75 12.90 -21.68
C TYR A 355 -5.15 14.21 -22.40
N THR A 356 -4.35 15.29 -22.31
CA THR A 356 -4.59 16.52 -23.09
C THR A 356 -4.33 16.32 -24.59
N SER A 357 -3.59 15.27 -24.98
CA SER A 357 -3.30 14.91 -26.38
C SER A 357 -4.41 14.06 -27.03
N LEU A 358 -5.42 13.63 -26.28
CA LEU A 358 -6.50 12.81 -26.81
C LEU A 358 -7.51 13.64 -27.59
N THR A 359 -7.87 13.19 -28.79
CA THR A 359 -8.92 13.82 -29.60
C THR A 359 -10.30 13.45 -29.05
N GLU A 360 -11.07 14.42 -28.61
CA GLU A 360 -12.38 14.19 -27.95
C GLU A 360 -13.42 13.47 -28.82
N THR A 361 -13.32 13.61 -30.16
CA THR A 361 -14.25 13.01 -31.12
C THR A 361 -13.97 11.54 -31.38
N ASP A 362 -12.79 11.05 -31.06
CA ASP A 362 -12.40 9.65 -31.27
C ASP A 362 -13.17 8.69 -30.37
N THR A 363 -13.26 7.45 -30.84
CA THR A 363 -13.63 6.33 -29.97
C THR A 363 -12.38 5.73 -29.32
N VAL A 364 -12.54 5.01 -28.21
CA VAL A 364 -11.48 4.25 -27.57
C VAL A 364 -10.77 3.35 -28.58
N LEU A 365 -11.52 2.56 -29.35
CA LEU A 365 -10.96 1.65 -30.37
C LEU A 365 -10.23 2.42 -31.46
N GLY A 366 -10.82 3.48 -32.02
CA GLY A 366 -10.21 4.28 -33.07
C GLY A 366 -8.90 4.94 -32.66
N TYR A 367 -8.78 5.38 -31.41
CA TYR A 367 -7.52 5.88 -30.84
C TYR A 367 -6.47 4.77 -30.77
N LEU A 368 -6.82 3.58 -30.25
CA LEU A 368 -5.90 2.45 -30.08
C LEU A 368 -5.43 1.89 -31.44
N GLU A 369 -6.30 1.81 -32.44
CA GLU A 369 -5.95 1.39 -33.79
C GLU A 369 -4.93 2.34 -34.45
N ARG A 370 -5.04 3.64 -34.22
CA ARG A 370 -4.06 4.61 -34.73
C ARG A 370 -2.73 4.59 -33.95
N ALA A 371 -2.78 4.34 -32.65
CA ALA A 371 -1.59 4.24 -31.82
C ALA A 371 -0.81 2.94 -32.06
N ALA A 372 -1.47 1.90 -32.55
CA ALA A 372 -0.88 0.59 -32.74
C ALA A 372 0.16 0.57 -33.85
N MET A 373 1.24 -0.20 -33.64
CA MET A 373 2.24 -0.49 -34.64
C MET A 373 1.59 -1.14 -35.88
N ILE A 374 2.07 -0.77 -37.07
CA ILE A 374 1.61 -1.35 -38.33
C ILE A 374 1.78 -2.88 -38.29
N GLY A 375 0.69 -3.61 -38.55
CA GLY A 375 0.66 -5.08 -38.51
C GLY A 375 0.17 -5.67 -37.19
N THR A 376 -0.17 -4.85 -36.17
CA THR A 376 -0.82 -5.31 -34.94
C THR A 376 -2.20 -5.87 -35.26
N LYS A 377 -2.49 -7.10 -34.80
CA LYS A 377 -3.80 -7.73 -35.02
C LYS A 377 -4.86 -7.05 -34.16
N GLN A 378 -6.07 -6.88 -34.73
CA GLN A 378 -7.20 -6.27 -34.00
C GLN A 378 -7.51 -6.98 -32.67
N GLN A 379 -7.37 -8.31 -32.59
CA GLN A 379 -7.52 -9.03 -31.35
C GLN A 379 -6.54 -8.58 -30.26
N GLN A 380 -5.28 -8.28 -30.61
CA GLN A 380 -4.29 -7.79 -29.63
C GLN A 380 -4.65 -6.40 -29.10
N ILE A 381 -5.23 -5.53 -29.95
CA ILE A 381 -5.73 -4.22 -29.56
C ILE A 381 -6.89 -4.37 -28.58
N LEU A 382 -7.85 -5.28 -28.89
CA LEU A 382 -8.99 -5.55 -28.03
C LEU A 382 -8.59 -6.22 -26.70
N ASP A 383 -7.61 -7.13 -26.74
CA ASP A 383 -7.07 -7.79 -25.54
C ASP A 383 -6.45 -6.75 -24.59
N LEU A 384 -5.64 -5.82 -25.14
CA LEU A 384 -5.06 -4.73 -24.36
C LEU A 384 -6.13 -3.74 -23.85
N ALA A 385 -7.10 -3.39 -24.69
CA ALA A 385 -8.24 -2.57 -24.28
C ALA A 385 -8.99 -3.22 -23.10
N GLY A 386 -9.22 -4.54 -23.20
CA GLY A 386 -9.83 -5.34 -22.12
C GLY A 386 -9.00 -5.36 -20.84
N ALA A 387 -7.66 -5.44 -20.95
CA ALA A 387 -6.73 -5.33 -19.83
C ALA A 387 -6.83 -3.98 -19.13
N MET A 388 -7.03 -2.92 -19.90
CA MET A 388 -7.23 -1.55 -19.39
C MET A 388 -8.69 -1.25 -19.05
N LEU A 389 -9.51 -2.28 -18.82
CA LEU A 389 -10.92 -2.23 -18.41
C LEU A 389 -11.88 -1.64 -19.45
N PHE A 390 -11.50 -1.55 -20.72
CA PHE A 390 -12.41 -1.20 -21.82
C PHE A 390 -12.98 -2.48 -22.44
N ARG A 391 -14.12 -2.99 -21.89
CA ARG A 391 -14.74 -4.25 -22.31
C ARG A 391 -16.06 -4.03 -23.03
N GLY A 392 -16.38 -4.89 -24.00
CA GLY A 392 -17.63 -4.87 -24.75
C GLY A 392 -17.90 -3.50 -25.37
N LYS A 393 -19.05 -2.89 -25.10
CA LYS A 393 -19.43 -1.57 -25.63
C LYS A 393 -18.57 -0.40 -25.14
N ALA A 394 -17.72 -0.61 -24.13
CA ALA A 394 -16.85 0.46 -23.63
C ALA A 394 -15.79 0.88 -24.67
N VAL A 395 -15.39 0.00 -25.58
CA VAL A 395 -14.43 0.34 -26.67
C VAL A 395 -15.01 1.29 -27.72
N GLU A 396 -16.34 1.39 -27.80
CA GLU A 396 -17.06 2.29 -28.70
C GLU A 396 -17.33 3.68 -28.09
N LYS A 397 -17.09 3.84 -26.76
CA LYS A 397 -17.25 5.13 -26.11
C LYS A 397 -16.37 6.18 -26.74
N LYS A 398 -16.87 7.41 -26.88
CA LYS A 398 -16.09 8.55 -27.30
C LYS A 398 -15.19 9.03 -26.16
N VAL A 399 -14.01 9.50 -26.47
CA VAL A 399 -13.02 10.01 -25.50
C VAL A 399 -13.60 11.12 -24.62
N LYS A 400 -14.46 11.97 -25.16
CA LYS A 400 -15.09 13.07 -24.41
C LYS A 400 -15.93 12.64 -23.20
N VAL A 401 -16.49 11.41 -23.22
CA VAL A 401 -17.33 10.90 -22.13
C VAL A 401 -16.55 10.08 -21.11
N LEU A 402 -15.25 9.88 -21.32
CA LEU A 402 -14.38 9.15 -20.40
C LEU A 402 -14.02 10.02 -19.19
N SER A 403 -14.00 9.39 -18.02
CA SER A 403 -13.44 9.99 -16.80
C SER A 403 -11.93 10.22 -16.93
N GLY A 404 -11.34 11.02 -16.04
CA GLY A 404 -9.89 11.25 -16.03
C GLY A 404 -9.08 9.96 -15.93
N GLY A 405 -9.47 9.03 -15.06
CA GLY A 405 -8.82 7.71 -14.94
C GLY A 405 -9.00 6.83 -16.18
N GLU A 406 -10.19 6.83 -16.83
CA GLU A 406 -10.39 6.12 -18.09
C GLU A 406 -9.49 6.71 -19.21
N ARG A 407 -9.35 8.03 -19.28
CA ARG A 407 -8.44 8.68 -20.24
C ARG A 407 -6.98 8.30 -19.99
N ALA A 408 -6.55 8.27 -18.72
CA ALA A 408 -5.20 7.84 -18.34
C ALA A 408 -4.92 6.40 -18.79
N ARG A 409 -5.84 5.47 -18.52
CA ARG A 409 -5.75 4.07 -18.98
C ARG A 409 -5.71 3.96 -20.51
N LEU A 410 -6.49 4.77 -21.21
CA LEU A 410 -6.49 4.80 -22.67
C LEU A 410 -5.14 5.27 -23.25
N CYS A 411 -4.55 6.32 -22.66
CA CYS A 411 -3.22 6.79 -23.05
C CYS A 411 -2.15 5.72 -22.82
N MET A 412 -2.19 5.02 -21.67
CA MET A 412 -1.29 3.92 -21.36
C MET A 412 -1.42 2.79 -22.39
N ALA A 413 -2.65 2.40 -22.72
CA ALA A 413 -2.90 1.38 -23.75
C ALA A 413 -2.32 1.79 -25.11
N GLY A 414 -2.52 3.04 -25.53
CA GLY A 414 -1.96 3.55 -26.79
C GLY A 414 -0.43 3.54 -26.80
N LEU A 415 0.19 3.94 -25.68
CA LEU A 415 1.64 3.89 -25.53
C LEU A 415 2.19 2.46 -25.69
N LEU A 416 1.54 1.48 -25.04
CA LEU A 416 1.97 0.07 -25.08
C LEU A 416 1.71 -0.62 -26.44
N LEU A 417 0.94 -0.01 -27.32
CA LEU A 417 0.74 -0.47 -28.70
C LEU A 417 1.73 0.16 -29.69
N GLY A 418 2.40 1.23 -29.31
CA GLY A 418 3.31 1.99 -30.18
C GLY A 418 4.66 1.32 -30.42
N PRO A 419 5.41 1.75 -31.45
CA PRO A 419 6.68 1.17 -31.85
C PRO A 419 7.88 1.66 -31.00
N TYR A 420 7.69 1.94 -29.76
CA TYR A 420 8.70 2.55 -28.90
C TYR A 420 9.68 1.50 -28.39
N ASN A 421 10.99 1.85 -28.34
CA ASN A 421 12.05 1.05 -27.71
C ASN A 421 12.56 1.65 -26.41
N ILE A 422 12.07 2.84 -26.06
CA ILE A 422 12.24 3.49 -24.77
C ILE A 422 10.88 3.95 -24.25
N LEU A 423 10.55 3.61 -23.02
CA LEU A 423 9.36 4.09 -22.34
C LEU A 423 9.76 5.01 -21.18
N VAL A 424 9.22 6.22 -21.17
CA VAL A 424 9.39 7.20 -20.09
C VAL A 424 8.04 7.38 -19.41
N LEU A 425 7.93 6.93 -18.15
CA LEU A 425 6.66 6.81 -17.42
C LEU A 425 6.69 7.65 -16.14
N ASP A 426 5.89 8.71 -16.09
CA ASP A 426 5.74 9.55 -14.90
C ASP A 426 4.50 9.11 -14.12
N GLU A 427 4.69 8.43 -12.98
CA GLU A 427 3.64 7.88 -12.11
C GLU A 427 2.62 6.99 -12.87
N PRO A 428 3.05 5.92 -13.54
CA PRO A 428 2.18 5.11 -14.40
C PRO A 428 1.09 4.34 -13.64
N GLY A 429 1.26 4.10 -12.34
CA GLY A 429 0.30 3.43 -11.47
C GLY A 429 -0.88 4.30 -11.05
N ASN A 430 -0.76 5.62 -11.15
CA ASN A 430 -1.83 6.53 -10.78
C ASN A 430 -3.09 6.26 -11.61
N HIS A 431 -4.24 6.14 -10.94
CA HIS A 431 -5.55 5.84 -11.54
C HIS A 431 -5.73 4.39 -12.06
N LEU A 432 -4.76 3.49 -11.83
CA LEU A 432 -4.88 2.06 -12.07
C LEU A 432 -5.30 1.34 -10.78
N ASP A 433 -6.00 0.21 -10.90
CA ASP A 433 -6.22 -0.69 -9.77
C ASP A 433 -4.99 -1.61 -9.58
N VAL A 434 -4.92 -2.25 -8.41
CA VAL A 434 -3.79 -3.11 -8.03
C VAL A 434 -3.52 -4.20 -9.07
N GLU A 435 -4.58 -4.84 -9.58
CA GLU A 435 -4.46 -5.90 -10.58
C GLU A 435 -3.88 -5.37 -11.90
N THR A 436 -4.29 -4.17 -12.32
CA THR A 436 -3.76 -3.52 -13.53
C THR A 436 -2.33 -3.04 -13.33
N VAL A 437 -1.96 -2.55 -12.13
CA VAL A 437 -0.58 -2.19 -11.79
C VAL A 437 0.32 -3.42 -11.80
N ASP A 438 -0.12 -4.54 -11.21
CA ASP A 438 0.61 -5.81 -11.25
C ASP A 438 0.79 -6.31 -12.69
N ALA A 439 -0.26 -6.25 -13.52
CA ALA A 439 -0.19 -6.64 -14.93
C ALA A 439 0.76 -5.73 -15.72
N LEU A 440 0.78 -4.43 -15.44
CA LEU A 440 1.72 -3.48 -16.03
C LEU A 440 3.16 -3.82 -15.61
N ALA A 441 3.39 -4.10 -14.33
CA ALA A 441 4.71 -4.49 -13.82
C ALA A 441 5.23 -5.74 -14.56
N GLN A 442 4.39 -6.78 -14.70
CA GLN A 442 4.75 -7.99 -15.44
C GLN A 442 5.04 -7.71 -16.93
N ALA A 443 4.27 -6.82 -17.54
CA ALA A 443 4.51 -6.41 -18.94
C ALA A 443 5.85 -5.68 -19.09
N LEU A 444 6.20 -4.79 -18.15
CA LEU A 444 7.49 -4.08 -18.15
C LEU A 444 8.68 -5.00 -17.82
N LEU A 445 8.47 -6.07 -17.02
CA LEU A 445 9.48 -7.11 -16.82
C LEU A 445 9.78 -7.89 -18.10
N ALA A 446 8.75 -8.18 -18.88
CA ALA A 446 8.88 -8.89 -20.15
C ALA A 446 9.34 -7.98 -21.32
N TYR A 447 9.36 -6.66 -21.12
CA TYR A 447 9.75 -5.69 -22.13
C TYR A 447 11.28 -5.64 -22.27
N GLU A 448 11.78 -5.89 -23.49
CA GLU A 448 13.22 -5.92 -23.81
C GLU A 448 13.81 -4.53 -24.08
N GLY A 449 13.00 -3.47 -24.10
CA GLY A 449 13.43 -2.09 -24.26
C GLY A 449 13.90 -1.46 -22.96
N THR A 450 14.14 -0.15 -23.00
CA THR A 450 14.54 0.65 -21.83
C THR A 450 13.31 1.30 -21.20
N VAL A 451 13.24 1.28 -19.88
CA VAL A 451 12.17 1.97 -19.13
C VAL A 451 12.81 2.96 -18.17
N ILE A 452 12.33 4.20 -18.20
CA ILE A 452 12.69 5.26 -17.25
C ILE A 452 11.41 5.68 -16.58
N PHE A 453 11.32 5.57 -15.26
CA PHE A 453 10.04 5.79 -14.59
C PHE A 453 10.15 6.39 -13.20
N THR A 454 9.09 7.08 -12.78
CA THR A 454 8.83 7.44 -11.38
C THR A 454 7.66 6.61 -10.87
N SER A 455 7.63 6.29 -9.60
CA SER A 455 6.46 5.73 -8.92
C SER A 455 6.54 5.96 -7.42
N HIS A 456 5.39 6.09 -6.77
CA HIS A 456 5.26 6.07 -5.31
C HIS A 456 4.88 4.69 -4.77
N ASP A 457 4.56 3.73 -5.65
CA ASP A 457 4.24 2.35 -5.29
C ASP A 457 5.52 1.53 -5.10
N ARG A 458 5.77 1.11 -3.85
CA ARG A 458 6.96 0.34 -3.47
C ARG A 458 7.01 -1.03 -4.11
N SER A 459 5.88 -1.72 -4.19
CA SER A 459 5.78 -3.06 -4.78
C SER A 459 6.12 -3.01 -6.27
N PHE A 460 5.60 -2.01 -6.96
CA PHE A 460 5.93 -1.75 -8.36
C PHE A 460 7.40 -1.42 -8.55
N MET A 461 7.97 -0.55 -7.71
CA MET A 461 9.39 -0.17 -7.75
C MET A 461 10.30 -1.38 -7.51
N GLN A 462 10.03 -2.19 -6.47
CA GLN A 462 10.80 -3.41 -6.18
C GLN A 462 10.73 -4.43 -7.31
N THR A 463 9.58 -4.54 -7.96
CA THR A 463 9.37 -5.52 -9.04
C THR A 463 10.06 -5.09 -10.32
N VAL A 464 9.95 -3.82 -10.70
CA VAL A 464 10.34 -3.35 -12.04
C VAL A 464 11.78 -2.82 -12.07
N ALA A 465 12.24 -2.08 -11.05
CA ALA A 465 13.51 -1.37 -11.10
C ALA A 465 14.74 -2.28 -11.14
N THR A 466 15.63 -2.02 -12.09
CA THR A 466 16.99 -2.61 -12.12
C THR A 466 18.06 -1.61 -11.71
N ASN A 467 17.79 -0.33 -11.86
CA ASN A 467 18.69 0.77 -11.54
C ASN A 467 17.90 1.87 -10.83
N VAL A 468 18.55 2.57 -9.93
CA VAL A 468 17.97 3.68 -9.18
C VAL A 468 18.73 4.96 -9.50
N ILE A 469 18.00 6.03 -9.80
CA ILE A 469 18.52 7.40 -9.97
C ILE A 469 17.93 8.25 -8.87
N GLU A 470 18.77 8.67 -7.94
CA GLU A 470 18.35 9.48 -6.81
C GLU A 470 18.39 10.97 -7.15
N VAL A 471 17.30 11.66 -6.85
CA VAL A 471 17.17 13.14 -6.92
C VAL A 471 17.06 13.66 -5.49
N LYS A 472 18.15 14.23 -4.98
CA LYS A 472 18.24 14.71 -3.60
C LYS A 472 19.11 15.98 -3.52
N ASP A 473 18.65 16.99 -2.79
CA ASP A 473 19.39 18.22 -2.46
C ASP A 473 20.02 18.93 -3.68
N GLY A 474 19.25 19.02 -4.77
CA GLY A 474 19.69 19.68 -6.00
C GLY A 474 20.71 18.89 -6.82
N ARG A 475 20.88 17.61 -6.56
CA ARG A 475 21.73 16.67 -7.31
C ARG A 475 20.92 15.52 -7.87
N VAL A 476 21.42 14.96 -8.97
CA VAL A 476 20.86 13.73 -9.56
C VAL A 476 22.02 12.78 -9.80
N VAL A 477 21.96 11.61 -9.18
CA VAL A 477 23.05 10.64 -9.23
C VAL A 477 22.53 9.21 -9.44
N ASN A 478 23.34 8.36 -10.10
CA ASN A 478 23.08 6.94 -10.12
C ASN A 478 23.37 6.37 -8.71
N TYR A 479 22.33 5.84 -8.06
CA TYR A 479 22.48 5.20 -6.75
C TYR A 479 23.21 3.86 -6.89
N ILE A 480 24.18 3.61 -6.00
CA ILE A 480 24.93 2.35 -5.99
C ILE A 480 24.14 1.31 -5.20
N GLY A 481 23.36 0.50 -5.90
CA GLY A 481 22.51 -0.54 -5.32
C GLY A 481 21.18 -0.65 -6.07
N ASP A 482 20.41 -1.65 -5.67
CA ASP A 482 19.03 -1.83 -6.14
C ASP A 482 18.03 -0.99 -5.31
N TYR A 483 16.76 -1.06 -5.66
CA TYR A 483 15.72 -0.32 -4.93
C TYR A 483 15.57 -0.79 -3.48
N SER A 484 15.84 -2.06 -3.18
CA SER A 484 15.77 -2.59 -1.82
C SER A 484 16.88 -2.00 -0.93
N ALA A 485 18.08 -1.82 -1.48
CA ALA A 485 19.17 -1.15 -0.79
C ALA A 485 18.87 0.34 -0.54
N TYR A 486 18.26 1.01 -1.53
CA TYR A 486 17.80 2.40 -1.38
C TYR A 486 16.74 2.52 -0.28
N LEU A 487 15.73 1.65 -0.28
CA LEU A 487 14.68 1.61 0.75
C LEU A 487 15.28 1.43 2.15
N ALA A 488 16.23 0.48 2.31
CA ALA A 488 16.89 0.24 3.58
C ALA A 488 17.71 1.45 4.06
N ALA A 489 18.38 2.16 3.13
CA ALA A 489 19.14 3.37 3.46
C ALA A 489 18.23 4.50 3.94
N VAL A 490 17.09 4.75 3.26
CA VAL A 490 16.12 5.77 3.66
C VAL A 490 15.48 5.43 5.01
N THR A 491 15.11 4.16 5.22
CA THR A 491 14.55 3.71 6.51
C THR A 491 15.55 3.97 7.64
N LYS A 492 16.81 3.60 7.44
CA LYS A 492 17.86 3.83 8.43
C LYS A 492 18.08 5.32 8.73
N GLU A 493 18.06 6.20 7.71
CA GLU A 493 18.16 7.65 7.93
C GLU A 493 17.01 8.16 8.83
N ILE A 494 15.80 7.62 8.69
CA ILE A 494 14.64 7.99 9.50
C ILE A 494 14.80 7.47 10.93
N ASP A 495 15.16 6.19 11.11
CA ASP A 495 15.39 5.58 12.42
C ASP A 495 16.48 6.31 13.22
N ASP A 496 17.59 6.66 12.56
CA ASP A 496 18.70 7.41 13.17
C ASP A 496 18.25 8.83 13.58
N ALA A 497 17.39 9.48 12.79
CA ALA A 497 16.83 10.80 13.11
C ALA A 497 15.87 10.75 14.31
N GLU A 498 14.98 9.75 14.37
CA GLU A 498 14.07 9.52 15.49
C GLU A 498 14.82 9.22 16.79
N ALA A 499 15.87 8.38 16.73
CA ALA A 499 16.72 8.08 17.87
C ALA A 499 17.45 9.31 18.40
N ALA A 500 17.96 10.18 17.50
CA ALA A 500 18.62 11.44 17.89
C ALA A 500 17.66 12.43 18.56
N ASP A 501 16.42 12.54 18.11
CA ASP A 501 15.40 13.40 18.71
C ASP A 501 14.91 12.85 20.08
N SER A 502 14.74 11.54 20.21
CA SER A 502 14.41 10.88 21.48
C SER A 502 15.49 11.11 22.54
N GLY A 503 16.77 11.04 22.16
CA GLY A 503 17.92 11.37 23.02
C GLY A 503 17.97 12.84 23.48
N ARG A 504 17.50 13.77 22.63
CA ARG A 504 17.41 15.20 22.97
C ARG A 504 16.27 15.52 23.94
N VAL A 505 15.14 14.81 23.84
CA VAL A 505 14.01 14.96 24.77
C VAL A 505 14.39 14.46 26.16
N ALA A 506 15.12 13.34 26.25
CA ALA A 506 15.60 12.79 27.52
C ALA A 506 16.64 13.69 28.22
N SER A 507 17.36 14.56 27.48
CA SER A 507 18.38 15.46 28.04
C SER A 507 17.87 16.83 28.48
N ARG A 508 16.61 17.17 28.22
CA ARG A 508 15.98 18.40 28.73
C ARG A 508 15.50 18.19 30.17
N LYS A 509 16.40 18.37 31.13
CA LYS A 509 16.03 18.59 32.54
C LYS A 509 15.13 19.83 32.66
N PRO A 510 14.03 19.77 33.42
CA PRO A 510 13.24 20.96 33.72
C PRO A 510 14.11 22.01 34.46
N PRO A 511 13.86 23.33 34.26
CA PRO A 511 14.60 24.35 34.95
C PRO A 511 14.44 24.23 36.46
N PRO A 512 15.47 24.56 37.27
CA PRO A 512 15.40 24.41 38.72
C PRO A 512 14.41 25.39 39.32
N ALA A 513 13.40 24.88 39.99
CA ALA A 513 12.49 25.66 40.81
C ALA A 513 13.22 26.11 42.07
N ASP A 514 13.05 27.37 42.45
CA ASP A 514 13.67 28.08 43.56
C ASP A 514 13.50 27.34 44.90
N ARG A 515 14.62 27.34 45.63
CA ARG A 515 14.72 26.83 46.99
C ARG A 515 14.00 27.76 47.98
N VAL A 516 13.05 27.19 48.76
CA VAL A 516 12.75 27.68 50.13
C VAL A 516 12.81 26.50 51.09
N GLY A 517 13.49 26.75 52.14
CA GLY A 517 14.21 25.89 53.05
C GLY A 517 13.53 25.05 54.10
N LYS A 518 14.37 24.17 54.70
CA LYS A 518 14.43 23.61 56.09
C LYS A 518 13.30 22.67 56.51
N ALA A 519 13.50 21.57 57.10
CA ALA A 519 14.52 20.92 57.90
C ALA A 519 14.02 19.51 58.35
N ALA A 520 14.98 18.64 58.66
CA ALA A 520 15.01 17.63 59.71
C ALA A 520 14.52 16.18 59.42
N THR A 521 15.53 15.33 59.38
CA THR A 521 15.78 14.05 60.12
C THR A 521 14.99 12.80 59.82
N THR A 522 15.70 11.90 59.13
CA THR A 522 16.04 10.45 59.30
C THR A 522 15.03 9.47 59.94
N PRO A 523 15.07 8.12 59.65
CA PRO A 523 16.22 7.32 59.27
C PRO A 523 16.00 6.25 58.15
N ALA A 524 17.11 5.89 57.56
CA ALA A 524 17.56 4.71 56.84
C ALA A 524 16.64 3.49 56.68
N ALA A 525 16.45 3.08 55.41
CA ALA A 525 16.28 1.67 55.01
C ALA A 525 17.47 1.29 54.10
N LYS A 526 17.96 0.09 54.36
CA LYS A 526 19.24 -0.48 53.90
C LYS A 526 19.40 -0.43 52.39
N GLY A 527 20.58 0.01 51.97
CA GLY A 527 21.03 0.00 50.58
C GLY A 527 21.25 -1.43 50.06
N GLU A 528 20.74 -1.65 48.88
CA GLU A 528 21.25 -2.71 48.03
C GLU A 528 22.57 -2.23 47.41
N THR A 529 23.60 -3.04 47.62
CA THR A 529 24.94 -2.84 47.00
C THR A 529 24.82 -2.83 45.49
N PRO A 530 25.57 -1.99 44.74
CA PRO A 530 25.57 -2.02 43.29
C PRO A 530 26.07 -3.40 42.83
N ARG A 531 25.25 -4.11 42.09
CA ARG A 531 25.61 -5.35 41.43
C ARG A 531 26.70 -5.06 40.39
N ASN A 532 27.78 -5.86 40.47
CA ASN A 532 28.96 -5.70 39.62
C ASN A 532 28.56 -6.02 38.17
N ASP A 533 28.94 -5.19 37.20
CA ASP A 533 28.70 -5.28 35.76
C ASP A 533 28.95 -6.70 35.20
N ARG A 534 29.91 -7.41 35.79
CA ARG A 534 30.24 -8.79 35.46
C ARG A 534 29.16 -9.81 35.85
N ASP A 535 28.43 -9.56 36.92
CA ASP A 535 27.34 -10.43 37.39
C ASP A 535 26.08 -10.21 36.54
N LEU A 536 25.79 -8.99 36.15
CA LEU A 536 24.69 -8.63 35.24
C LEU A 536 24.89 -9.26 33.84
N ARG A 537 26.10 -9.20 33.28
CA ARG A 537 26.42 -9.86 31.99
C ARG A 537 26.30 -11.38 32.07
N ARG A 538 26.61 -11.98 33.23
CA ARG A 538 26.47 -13.42 33.45
C ARG A 538 24.99 -13.82 33.56
N GLU A 539 24.19 -13.01 34.24
CA GLU A 539 22.73 -13.19 34.34
C GLU A 539 22.06 -13.03 32.98
N LEU A 540 22.46 -12.05 32.17
CA LEU A 540 22.00 -11.83 30.79
C LEU A 540 22.27 -13.04 29.89
N SER A 541 23.50 -13.59 29.91
CA SER A 541 23.84 -14.79 29.13
C SER A 541 23.07 -16.06 29.58
N ASN A 542 22.71 -16.15 30.86
CA ASN A 542 21.90 -17.26 31.36
C ASN A 542 20.43 -17.10 30.93
N LEU A 543 19.90 -15.90 30.93
CA LEU A 543 18.55 -15.58 30.45
C LEU A 543 18.42 -15.84 28.94
N GLU A 544 19.40 -15.47 28.13
CA GLU A 544 19.42 -15.75 26.68
C GLU A 544 19.33 -17.26 26.38
N ARG A 545 20.08 -18.09 27.14
CA ARG A 545 19.97 -19.55 27.01
C ARG A 545 18.62 -20.09 27.46
N SER A 546 18.03 -19.50 28.50
CA SER A 546 16.70 -19.88 29.00
C SER A 546 15.61 -19.50 27.99
N ILE A 547 15.67 -18.31 27.39
CA ILE A 547 14.76 -17.84 26.34
C ILE A 547 14.84 -18.77 25.12
N ALA A 548 16.04 -19.10 24.64
CA ALA A 548 16.22 -20.01 23.51
C ALA A 548 15.65 -21.41 23.77
N LYS A 549 15.77 -21.92 25.02
CA LYS A 549 15.20 -23.20 25.42
C LYS A 549 13.67 -23.15 25.45
N LEU A 550 13.09 -22.12 26.08
CA LEU A 550 11.63 -21.92 26.15
C LEU A 550 11.00 -21.72 24.76
N ASP A 551 11.69 -21.03 23.86
CA ASP A 551 11.23 -20.87 22.47
C ASP A 551 11.22 -22.21 21.70
N THR A 552 12.21 -23.06 21.95
CA THR A 552 12.24 -24.42 21.40
C THR A 552 11.12 -25.30 21.96
N GLU A 553 10.86 -25.23 23.28
CA GLU A 553 9.75 -25.94 23.92
C GLU A 553 8.39 -25.45 23.41
N LYS A 554 8.22 -24.14 23.19
CA LYS A 554 7.02 -23.54 22.59
C LYS A 554 6.77 -24.06 21.19
N LYS A 555 7.81 -24.12 20.34
CA LYS A 555 7.71 -24.65 18.98
C LYS A 555 7.35 -26.14 18.96
N GLN A 556 7.93 -26.94 19.87
CA GLN A 556 7.60 -28.37 19.99
C GLN A 556 6.17 -28.58 20.49
N ALA A 557 5.72 -27.85 21.51
CA ALA A 557 4.35 -27.91 22.01
C ALA A 557 3.31 -27.50 20.95
N ASN A 558 3.63 -26.48 20.15
CA ASN A 558 2.78 -26.04 19.03
C ASN A 558 2.68 -27.11 17.93
N ALA A 559 3.81 -27.72 17.56
CA ALA A 559 3.85 -28.81 16.57
C ALA A 559 3.07 -30.05 17.07
N ALA A 560 3.22 -30.41 18.35
CA ALA A 560 2.49 -31.51 18.96
C ALA A 560 0.98 -31.21 19.03
N MET A 561 0.57 -29.96 19.33
CA MET A 561 -0.83 -29.57 19.35
C MET A 561 -1.50 -29.66 17.98
N LEU A 562 -0.77 -29.32 16.90
CA LEU A 562 -1.25 -29.46 15.51
C LEU A 562 -1.36 -30.93 15.07
N ALA A 563 -0.62 -31.84 15.69
CA ALA A 563 -0.64 -33.29 15.41
C ALA A 563 -1.61 -34.07 16.31
N ALA A 564 -2.14 -33.45 17.36
CA ALA A 564 -3.02 -34.11 18.33
C ALA A 564 -4.40 -34.38 17.71
N THR A 565 -4.81 -35.65 17.77
CA THR A 565 -6.13 -36.13 17.28
C THR A 565 -7.16 -36.30 18.42
N ASP A 566 -6.72 -36.24 19.68
CA ASP A 566 -7.56 -36.39 20.87
C ASP A 566 -7.76 -35.04 21.58
N ALA A 567 -9.02 -34.70 21.89
CA ALA A 567 -9.40 -33.45 22.53
C ALA A 567 -8.79 -33.27 23.95
N ALA A 568 -8.61 -34.36 24.69
CA ALA A 568 -8.01 -34.32 26.03
C ALA A 568 -6.49 -34.03 25.95
N GLU A 569 -5.82 -34.56 24.95
CA GLU A 569 -4.41 -34.32 24.68
C GLU A 569 -4.17 -32.88 24.18
N ALA A 570 -5.03 -32.38 23.27
CA ALA A 570 -5.01 -31.01 22.79
C ALA A 570 -5.18 -29.98 23.92
N LEU A 571 -6.05 -30.24 24.89
CA LEU A 571 -6.25 -29.37 26.04
C LEU A 571 -5.02 -29.35 26.97
N ARG A 572 -4.36 -30.49 27.17
CA ARG A 572 -3.10 -30.57 27.95
C ARG A 572 -1.98 -29.80 27.28
N LEU A 573 -1.81 -29.98 25.97
CA LEU A 573 -0.79 -29.27 25.19
C LEU A 573 -1.07 -27.76 25.14
N HIS A 574 -2.32 -27.35 25.07
CA HIS A 574 -2.72 -25.94 25.16
C HIS A 574 -2.35 -25.33 26.52
N THR A 575 -2.61 -26.03 27.61
CA THR A 575 -2.24 -25.59 28.98
C THR A 575 -0.72 -25.51 29.13
N GLN A 576 0.02 -26.45 28.53
CA GLN A 576 1.46 -26.45 28.53
C GLN A 576 2.02 -25.28 27.70
N LEU A 577 1.43 -25.00 26.53
CA LEU A 577 1.79 -23.88 25.67
C LEU A 577 1.56 -22.53 26.38
N THR A 578 0.45 -22.38 27.09
CA THR A 578 0.13 -21.16 27.86
C THR A 578 1.17 -20.96 28.98
N THR A 579 1.56 -22.01 29.70
CA THR A 579 2.57 -21.92 30.77
C THR A 579 3.96 -21.63 30.25
N VAL A 580 4.37 -22.20 29.10
CA VAL A 580 5.66 -21.92 28.45
C VAL A 580 5.69 -20.48 27.93
N THR A 581 4.59 -20.00 27.35
CA THR A 581 4.49 -18.63 26.83
C THR A 581 4.57 -17.59 27.97
N ALA A 582 3.94 -17.85 29.12
CA ALA A 582 4.05 -16.97 30.28
C ALA A 582 5.49 -16.89 30.84
N LYS A 583 6.17 -18.04 30.95
CA LYS A 583 7.59 -18.09 31.37
C LYS A 583 8.53 -17.42 30.38
N LEU A 584 8.24 -17.50 29.08
CA LEU A 584 9.00 -16.81 28.04
C LEU A 584 8.88 -15.30 28.19
N ALA A 585 7.66 -14.78 28.36
CA ALA A 585 7.40 -13.35 28.55
C ALA A 585 8.10 -12.80 29.81
N GLU A 586 8.06 -13.55 30.94
CA GLU A 586 8.76 -13.18 32.17
C GLU A 586 10.28 -13.14 32.01
N ALA A 587 10.85 -14.11 31.25
CA ALA A 587 12.28 -14.16 30.97
C ALA A 587 12.73 -13.03 30.03
N GLU A 588 11.92 -12.68 29.04
CA GLU A 588 12.16 -11.56 28.11
C GLU A 588 12.08 -10.20 28.84
N GLU A 589 11.10 -10.00 29.71
CA GLU A 589 10.96 -8.78 30.51
C GLU A 589 12.19 -8.59 31.44
N ARG A 590 12.64 -9.67 32.07
CA ARG A 590 13.83 -9.64 32.93
C ARG A 590 15.12 -9.41 32.15
N TRP A 591 15.21 -9.94 30.94
CA TRP A 591 16.33 -9.71 30.02
C TRP A 591 16.41 -8.24 29.60
N LEU A 592 15.25 -7.62 29.23
CA LEU A 592 15.16 -6.20 28.91
C LEU A 592 15.57 -5.31 30.09
N ALA A 593 15.08 -5.63 31.30
CA ALA A 593 15.42 -4.87 32.50
C ALA A 593 16.93 -4.90 32.83
N ILE A 594 17.62 -6.01 32.57
CA ILE A 594 19.08 -6.11 32.77
C ILE A 594 19.83 -5.38 31.66
N GLN A 595 19.32 -5.44 30.42
CA GLN A 595 19.91 -4.71 29.28
C GLN A 595 19.82 -3.20 29.48
N ASP A 596 18.70 -2.69 29.99
CA ASP A 596 18.54 -1.27 30.36
C ASP A 596 19.49 -0.87 31.49
N GLN A 597 19.77 -1.74 32.46
CA GLN A 597 20.75 -1.49 33.53
C GLN A 597 22.20 -1.45 33.00
N LEU A 598 22.53 -2.24 31.97
CA LEU A 598 23.85 -2.27 31.33
C LEU A 598 24.05 -1.20 30.27
N GLY A 599 22.96 -0.64 29.70
CA GLY A 599 22.98 0.41 28.70
C GLY A 599 22.84 1.83 29.28
N ALA A 600 22.67 1.97 30.60
CA ALA A 600 22.53 3.25 31.30
C ALA A 600 23.87 3.85 31.79
N GLU A 601 25.03 3.31 31.36
CA GLU A 601 26.36 3.92 31.51
C GLU A 601 26.85 4.51 30.13
#